data_92e5805ad375ac604b528464a3e9e509
#
_entry.id   92e5805ad375ac604b528464a3e9e509
#
_cell.length_a   1.000
_cell.length_b   1.000
_cell.length_c   1.000
_cell.angle_alpha   90.00
_cell.angle_beta   90.00
_cell.angle_gamma   90.00
#
_symmetry.space_group_name_H-M   'P 1'
#
loop_
_entity.id
_entity.type
_entity.pdbx_description
1 polymer ?
#
loop_
_entity_poly.entity_id
_entity_poly.type
_entity_poly.pdbx_seq_one_letter_code
_entity_poly.pdbx_strand_id
1 'polypeptide(L)'
;PVRVEARVKERFFLNYCTFGYTMPWWGWNEWERFIDWMALNGVTMPLAITGQEAVWQKVWRSHGLTDEEIRSYFTGPAHLAWHRMSNIDGFDGPLPQGWIDAQVELQKKILERERSLNMKPVLPAFSGHVPSQIKEIYPSAQITRVKGWAGFPEENLCHFLAPMDSLYHRIQREFLEEQTRLFGTDHIYGVDLFNEVEAPSWDPQTLAEISRGAY
;
A
#
# COMPACT_ATOMS: atom_id res chain seq x y z
N PRO A 1 19.45 37.09 -6.53
CA PRO A 1 19.01 35.74 -6.14
C PRO A 1 18.68 35.73 -4.65
N VAL A 2 17.52 35.22 -4.30
CA VAL A 2 17.08 35.03 -2.92
C VAL A 2 17.40 33.59 -2.53
N ARG A 3 18.14 33.37 -1.45
CA ARG A 3 18.35 32.06 -0.85
C ARG A 3 17.39 31.94 0.34
N VAL A 4 16.53 30.90 0.29
CA VAL A 4 15.61 30.60 1.38
C VAL A 4 15.92 29.21 1.90
N GLU A 5 16.04 29.10 3.22
CA GLU A 5 16.22 27.80 3.89
C GLU A 5 14.86 27.29 4.37
N ALA A 6 14.57 25.99 4.12
CA ALA A 6 13.34 25.39 4.58
C ALA A 6 13.35 25.25 6.12
N ARG A 7 12.23 25.59 6.76
CA ARG A 7 12.09 25.52 8.23
C ARG A 7 11.97 24.08 8.76
N VAL A 8 11.55 23.15 7.91
CA VAL A 8 11.38 21.74 8.25
C VAL A 8 12.27 20.88 7.35
N LYS A 9 12.86 19.84 7.92
CA LYS A 9 13.76 18.94 7.19
C LYS A 9 13.00 17.99 6.31
N GLU A 10 11.91 17.42 6.83
CA GLU A 10 11.11 16.39 6.16
C GLU A 10 9.85 17.03 5.56
N ARG A 11 9.66 16.84 4.26
CA ARG A 11 8.52 17.37 3.51
C ARG A 11 7.90 16.26 2.71
N PHE A 12 6.86 15.66 3.33
CA PHE A 12 6.08 14.57 2.76
C PHE A 12 5.17 15.08 1.65
N PHE A 13 5.02 14.29 0.59
CA PHE A 13 4.15 14.63 -0.54
C PHE A 13 3.51 13.38 -1.15
N LEU A 14 2.34 13.59 -1.76
CA LEU A 14 1.40 12.62 -2.30
C LEU A 14 0.54 11.94 -1.21
N ASN A 15 -0.58 11.41 -1.67
CA ASN A 15 -1.47 10.52 -0.94
C ASN A 15 -1.91 9.38 -1.86
N TYR A 16 -2.56 8.36 -1.31
CA TYR A 16 -2.98 7.18 -2.07
C TYR A 16 -3.95 7.53 -3.21
N CYS A 17 -4.92 8.43 -2.98
CA CYS A 17 -5.92 8.81 -3.97
C CYS A 17 -5.31 9.38 -5.25
N THR A 18 -4.21 10.13 -5.15
CA THR A 18 -3.53 10.72 -6.30
C THR A 18 -3.09 9.64 -7.31
N PHE A 19 -2.68 8.48 -6.83
CA PHE A 19 -2.33 7.33 -7.68
C PHE A 19 -3.53 6.76 -8.44
N GLY A 20 -4.76 6.93 -7.96
CA GLY A 20 -6.00 6.53 -8.64
C GLY A 20 -6.54 7.60 -9.59
N TYR A 21 -6.47 8.87 -9.24
CA TYR A 21 -7.07 9.95 -10.02
C TYR A 21 -6.24 10.37 -11.24
N THR A 22 -4.91 10.36 -11.13
CA THR A 22 -4.02 10.95 -12.11
C THR A 22 -3.00 9.98 -12.68
N MET A 23 -2.51 9.06 -11.88
CA MET A 23 -1.30 8.28 -12.16
C MET A 23 -1.50 6.81 -12.57
N PRO A 24 -2.71 6.23 -12.70
CA PRO A 24 -2.85 4.81 -13.00
C PRO A 24 -2.12 4.39 -14.28
N TRP A 25 -2.10 5.30 -15.28
CA TRP A 25 -1.58 5.03 -16.62
C TRP A 25 -0.25 5.74 -16.91
N TRP A 26 0.38 6.32 -15.88
CA TRP A 26 1.67 6.96 -16.06
C TRP A 26 2.77 5.94 -16.33
N GLY A 27 3.53 6.19 -17.38
CA GLY A 27 4.79 5.52 -17.67
C GLY A 27 5.98 6.29 -17.10
N TRP A 28 7.19 5.86 -17.50
CA TRP A 28 8.43 6.47 -17.00
C TRP A 28 8.54 7.97 -17.32
N ASN A 29 8.13 8.39 -18.52
CA ASN A 29 8.27 9.79 -18.95
C ASN A 29 7.47 10.78 -18.07
N GLU A 30 6.26 10.38 -17.63
CA GLU A 30 5.44 11.19 -16.75
C GLU A 30 6.05 11.22 -15.34
N TRP A 31 6.44 10.05 -14.83
CA TRP A 31 7.07 9.92 -13.51
C TRP A 31 8.38 10.67 -13.41
N GLU A 32 9.29 10.57 -14.38
CA GLU A 32 10.57 11.27 -14.36
C GLU A 32 10.38 12.79 -14.24
N ARG A 33 9.49 13.36 -15.06
CA ARG A 33 9.17 14.78 -15.01
C ARG A 33 8.57 15.20 -13.67
N PHE A 34 7.72 14.35 -13.11
CA PHE A 34 7.06 14.64 -11.85
C PHE A 34 8.04 14.55 -10.67
N ILE A 35 8.93 13.59 -10.67
CA ILE A 35 10.00 13.47 -9.67
C ILE A 35 10.94 14.68 -9.72
N ASP A 36 11.33 15.11 -10.91
CA ASP A 36 12.15 16.31 -11.08
C ASP A 36 11.42 17.57 -10.58
N TRP A 37 10.12 17.67 -10.84
CA TRP A 37 9.29 18.73 -10.29
C TRP A 37 9.22 18.67 -8.76
N MET A 38 9.04 17.51 -8.16
CA MET A 38 9.05 17.34 -6.70
C MET A 38 10.38 17.80 -6.10
N ALA A 39 11.51 17.45 -6.71
CA ALA A 39 12.83 17.87 -6.29
C ALA A 39 12.99 19.41 -6.32
N LEU A 40 12.60 20.03 -7.43
CA LEU A 40 12.64 21.49 -7.60
C LEU A 40 11.74 22.23 -6.60
N ASN A 41 10.67 21.61 -6.14
CA ASN A 41 9.75 22.16 -5.13
C ASN A 41 10.12 21.75 -3.70
N GLY A 42 11.23 21.08 -3.51
CA GLY A 42 11.78 20.76 -2.20
C GLY A 42 11.10 19.61 -1.47
N VAL A 43 10.41 18.73 -2.16
CA VAL A 43 9.91 17.47 -1.59
C VAL A 43 11.09 16.59 -1.19
N THR A 44 11.04 16.02 0.02
CA THR A 44 12.10 15.14 0.53
C THR A 44 11.62 13.73 0.81
N MET A 45 10.30 13.53 0.94
CA MET A 45 9.68 12.26 1.30
C MET A 45 8.44 12.00 0.42
N PRO A 46 8.61 11.58 -0.84
CA PRO A 46 7.47 11.21 -1.68
C PRO A 46 6.88 9.87 -1.25
N LEU A 47 5.55 9.73 -1.30
CA LEU A 47 4.89 8.43 -1.16
C LEU A 47 5.17 7.59 -2.42
N ALA A 48 5.67 6.38 -2.25
CA ALA A 48 6.12 5.51 -3.34
C ALA A 48 5.48 4.11 -3.23
N ILE A 49 4.22 3.99 -3.66
CA ILE A 49 3.39 2.78 -3.49
C ILE A 49 3.17 1.98 -4.78
N THR A 50 3.76 2.40 -5.90
CA THR A 50 3.67 1.68 -7.18
C THR A 50 4.27 0.28 -7.05
N GLY A 51 3.67 -0.72 -7.69
CA GLY A 51 4.20 -2.08 -7.75
C GLY A 51 4.14 -2.91 -6.46
N GLN A 52 3.49 -2.42 -5.40
CA GLN A 52 3.34 -3.18 -4.16
C GLN A 52 2.55 -4.48 -4.33
N GLU A 53 1.74 -4.60 -5.39
CA GLU A 53 0.97 -5.80 -5.72
C GLU A 53 1.86 -7.01 -5.96
N ALA A 54 3.07 -6.82 -6.49
CA ALA A 54 4.04 -7.90 -6.66
C ALA A 54 4.58 -8.42 -5.31
N VAL A 55 4.76 -7.53 -4.32
CA VAL A 55 5.13 -7.90 -2.95
C VAL A 55 4.00 -8.73 -2.34
N TRP A 56 2.77 -8.25 -2.41
CA TRP A 56 1.59 -8.95 -1.92
C TRP A 56 1.38 -10.29 -2.62
N GLN A 57 1.57 -10.36 -3.94
CA GLN A 57 1.47 -11.61 -4.68
C GLN A 57 2.44 -12.66 -4.13
N LYS A 58 3.66 -12.28 -3.81
CA LYS A 58 4.65 -13.19 -3.22
C LYS A 58 4.25 -13.63 -1.81
N VAL A 59 3.77 -12.70 -0.98
CA VAL A 59 3.32 -12.99 0.39
C VAL A 59 2.12 -13.94 0.37
N TRP A 60 1.09 -13.64 -0.41
CA TRP A 60 -0.12 -14.48 -0.43
C TRP A 60 0.13 -15.88 -1.02
N ARG A 61 1.05 -16.01 -1.98
CA ARG A 61 1.51 -17.33 -2.44
C ARG A 61 2.14 -18.16 -1.31
N SER A 62 2.91 -17.54 -0.42
CA SER A 62 3.53 -18.27 0.71
C SER A 62 2.49 -18.71 1.75
N HIS A 63 1.33 -18.08 1.79
CA HIS A 63 0.18 -18.47 2.58
C HIS A 63 -0.76 -19.46 1.89
N GLY A 64 -0.46 -19.88 0.65
CA GLY A 64 -1.17 -20.96 -0.05
C GLY A 64 -2.24 -20.50 -1.05
N LEU A 65 -2.38 -19.19 -1.32
CA LEU A 65 -3.28 -18.70 -2.35
C LEU A 65 -2.70 -18.95 -3.74
N THR A 66 -3.57 -19.26 -4.68
CA THR A 66 -3.25 -19.37 -6.10
C THR A 66 -3.08 -17.97 -6.73
N ASP A 67 -2.40 -17.90 -7.87
CA ASP A 67 -2.24 -16.65 -8.61
C ASP A 67 -3.58 -16.07 -9.11
N GLU A 68 -4.54 -16.93 -9.40
CA GLU A 68 -5.87 -16.51 -9.81
C GLU A 68 -6.62 -15.86 -8.65
N GLU A 69 -6.61 -16.46 -7.46
CA GLU A 69 -7.22 -15.90 -6.26
C GLU A 69 -6.57 -14.55 -5.89
N ILE A 70 -5.25 -14.47 -5.94
CA ILE A 70 -4.51 -13.24 -5.60
C ILE A 70 -4.84 -12.12 -6.60
N ARG A 71 -4.83 -12.40 -7.90
CA ARG A 71 -5.16 -11.39 -8.91
C ARG A 71 -6.62 -10.97 -8.87
N SER A 72 -7.52 -11.88 -8.47
CA SER A 72 -8.94 -11.59 -8.28
C SER A 72 -9.23 -10.80 -6.99
N TYR A 73 -8.36 -10.91 -5.98
CA TYR A 73 -8.41 -10.08 -4.78
C TYR A 73 -8.05 -8.62 -5.09
N PHE A 74 -7.08 -8.36 -5.97
CA PHE A 74 -6.76 -7.00 -6.39
C PHE A 74 -7.88 -6.41 -7.26
N THR A 75 -8.06 -5.10 -7.17
CA THR A 75 -8.92 -4.38 -8.11
C THR A 75 -8.26 -4.26 -9.49
N GLY A 76 -9.03 -3.87 -10.48
CA GLY A 76 -8.49 -3.40 -11.75
C GLY A 76 -7.59 -2.16 -11.57
N PRO A 77 -6.73 -1.83 -12.57
CA PRO A 77 -5.72 -0.79 -12.46
C PRO A 77 -6.25 0.59 -12.04
N ALA A 78 -7.42 0.97 -12.55
CA ALA A 78 -8.02 2.27 -12.26
C ALA A 78 -8.48 2.43 -10.79
N HIS A 79 -8.62 1.34 -10.06
CA HIS A 79 -9.17 1.31 -8.71
C HIS A 79 -8.15 0.89 -7.64
N LEU A 80 -6.89 0.65 -8.01
CA LEU A 80 -5.84 0.19 -7.09
C LEU A 80 -5.58 1.13 -5.91
N ALA A 81 -5.77 2.44 -6.07
CA ALA A 81 -5.61 3.38 -4.97
C ALA A 81 -6.53 3.03 -3.79
N TRP A 82 -7.79 2.71 -4.07
CA TRP A 82 -8.79 2.36 -3.05
C TRP A 82 -8.61 0.94 -2.50
N HIS A 83 -8.15 0.01 -3.32
CA HIS A 83 -7.69 -1.30 -2.82
C HIS A 83 -6.54 -1.14 -1.82
N ARG A 84 -5.54 -0.34 -2.15
CA ARG A 84 -4.37 -0.06 -1.29
C ARG A 84 -4.74 0.63 0.03
N MET A 85 -5.86 1.36 0.06
CA MET A 85 -6.43 1.98 1.26
C MET A 85 -7.40 1.07 2.02
N SER A 86 -7.55 -0.19 1.62
CA SER A 86 -8.49 -1.16 2.23
C SER A 86 -9.96 -0.76 2.13
N ASN A 87 -10.34 -0.11 1.03
CA ASN A 87 -11.72 0.32 0.80
C ASN A 87 -12.53 -0.69 -0.02
N ILE A 88 -11.92 -1.30 -1.04
CA ILE A 88 -12.57 -2.26 -1.95
C ILE A 88 -11.64 -3.39 -2.37
N ASP A 89 -12.21 -4.59 -2.55
CA ASP A 89 -11.54 -5.77 -3.10
C ASP A 89 -12.15 -6.18 -4.43
N GLY A 90 -11.34 -6.74 -5.33
CA GLY A 90 -11.78 -7.46 -6.54
C GLY A 90 -12.52 -6.66 -7.60
N PHE A 91 -12.85 -5.40 -7.35
CA PHE A 91 -13.63 -4.60 -8.28
C PHE A 91 -12.87 -4.35 -9.59
N ASP A 92 -13.53 -4.60 -10.72
CA ASP A 92 -12.96 -4.46 -12.07
C ASP A 92 -11.67 -5.29 -12.29
N GLY A 93 -11.50 -6.37 -11.47
CA GLY A 93 -10.42 -7.35 -11.62
C GLY A 93 -10.79 -8.48 -12.59
N PRO A 94 -9.95 -9.52 -12.69
CA PRO A 94 -8.68 -9.71 -12.00
C PRO A 94 -7.54 -8.82 -12.54
N LEU A 95 -6.63 -8.39 -11.69
CA LEU A 95 -5.48 -7.58 -12.11
C LEU A 95 -4.56 -8.39 -13.04
N PRO A 96 -4.26 -7.91 -14.26
CA PRO A 96 -3.42 -8.65 -15.19
C PRO A 96 -1.98 -8.84 -14.70
N GLN A 97 -1.40 -10.04 -14.86
CA GLN A 97 -0.01 -10.30 -14.48
C GLN A 97 0.97 -9.35 -15.15
N GLY A 98 0.80 -9.10 -16.44
CA GLY A 98 1.67 -8.15 -17.17
C GLY A 98 1.62 -6.72 -16.61
N TRP A 99 0.50 -6.31 -15.98
CA TRP A 99 0.43 -5.06 -15.25
C TRP A 99 1.32 -5.11 -14.00
N ILE A 100 1.17 -6.15 -13.17
CA ILE A 100 1.97 -6.31 -11.95
C ILE A 100 3.47 -6.26 -12.27
N ASP A 101 3.90 -7.00 -13.30
CA ASP A 101 5.30 -7.08 -13.72
C ASP A 101 5.81 -5.72 -14.21
N ALA A 102 5.02 -5.02 -15.03
CA ALA A 102 5.38 -3.70 -15.55
C ALA A 102 5.50 -2.65 -14.42
N GLN A 103 4.63 -2.72 -13.40
CA GLN A 103 4.67 -1.80 -12.26
C GLN A 103 5.91 -2.03 -11.36
N VAL A 104 6.43 -3.26 -11.28
CA VAL A 104 7.70 -3.52 -10.59
C VAL A 104 8.85 -2.79 -11.28
N GLU A 105 8.96 -2.90 -12.59
CA GLU A 105 10.04 -2.24 -13.34
C GLU A 105 9.91 -0.71 -13.31
N LEU A 106 8.69 -0.20 -13.33
CA LEU A 106 8.42 1.23 -13.16
C LEU A 106 8.83 1.71 -11.76
N GLN A 107 8.45 0.99 -10.71
CA GLN A 107 8.79 1.36 -9.33
C GLN A 107 10.30 1.37 -9.08
N LYS A 108 11.05 0.43 -9.64
CA LYS A 108 12.52 0.44 -9.54
C LYS A 108 13.11 1.75 -10.08
N LYS A 109 12.63 2.20 -11.24
CA LYS A 109 13.08 3.47 -11.85
C LYS A 109 12.68 4.68 -11.02
N ILE A 110 11.45 4.70 -10.48
CA ILE A 110 10.95 5.76 -9.59
C ILE A 110 11.89 5.88 -8.39
N LEU A 111 12.11 4.79 -7.66
CA LEU A 111 12.94 4.77 -6.46
C LEU A 111 14.41 5.13 -6.73
N GLU A 112 14.97 4.65 -7.82
CA GLU A 112 16.32 5.01 -8.24
C GLU A 112 16.44 6.53 -8.47
N ARG A 113 15.47 7.12 -9.20
CA ARG A 113 15.46 8.56 -9.46
C ARG A 113 15.27 9.37 -8.20
N GLU A 114 14.31 9.03 -7.36
CA GLU A 114 14.04 9.71 -6.10
C GLU A 114 15.28 9.70 -5.18
N ARG A 115 15.90 8.54 -5.00
CA ARG A 115 17.13 8.39 -4.19
C ARG A 115 18.31 9.15 -4.80
N SER A 116 18.44 9.19 -6.13
CA SER A 116 19.49 9.96 -6.81
C SER A 116 19.38 11.47 -6.59
N LEU A 117 18.17 11.95 -6.28
CA LEU A 117 17.87 13.35 -5.94
C LEU A 117 17.82 13.61 -4.42
N ASN A 118 18.35 12.69 -3.63
CA ASN A 118 18.40 12.81 -2.16
C ASN A 118 17.02 12.79 -1.48
N MET A 119 16.00 12.26 -2.12
CA MET A 119 14.72 11.99 -1.49
C MET A 119 14.76 10.66 -0.74
N LYS A 120 13.90 10.53 0.26
CA LYS A 120 13.67 9.30 1.03
C LYS A 120 12.25 8.82 0.73
N PRO A 121 12.08 7.88 -0.22
CA PRO A 121 10.78 7.33 -0.52
C PRO A 121 10.09 6.76 0.71
N VAL A 122 8.79 7.07 0.87
CA VAL A 122 7.94 6.46 1.88
C VAL A 122 7.28 5.24 1.25
N LEU A 123 7.72 4.06 1.63
CA LEU A 123 7.17 2.80 1.13
C LEU A 123 5.96 2.35 1.96
N PRO A 124 5.03 1.57 1.41
CA PRO A 124 3.91 1.06 2.18
C PRO A 124 4.36 0.01 3.20
N ALA A 125 3.59 -0.09 4.29
CA ALA A 125 3.66 -1.23 5.21
C ALA A 125 2.29 -1.91 5.32
N PHE A 126 2.24 -3.05 5.99
CA PHE A 126 1.01 -3.80 6.16
C PHE A 126 0.04 -3.08 7.10
N SER A 127 -1.17 -2.86 6.63
CA SER A 127 -2.24 -2.18 7.38
C SER A 127 -3.28 -3.13 7.98
N GLY A 128 -3.14 -4.44 7.77
CA GLY A 128 -4.13 -5.43 8.21
C GLY A 128 -5.09 -5.90 7.12
N HIS A 129 -5.04 -5.33 5.92
CA HIS A 129 -5.88 -5.72 4.80
C HIS A 129 -5.45 -7.07 4.23
N VAL A 130 -6.36 -8.04 4.25
CA VAL A 130 -6.09 -9.43 3.82
C VAL A 130 -7.15 -9.96 2.86
N PRO A 131 -6.80 -10.89 1.94
CA PRO A 131 -7.79 -11.63 1.17
C PRO A 131 -8.74 -12.43 2.09
N SER A 132 -10.00 -12.57 1.68
CA SER A 132 -11.00 -13.32 2.45
C SER A 132 -10.59 -14.77 2.73
N GLN A 133 -9.88 -15.40 1.81
CA GLN A 133 -9.37 -16.78 1.92
C GLN A 133 -8.42 -16.98 3.12
N ILE A 134 -7.76 -15.94 3.59
CA ILE A 134 -6.90 -16.01 4.79
C ILE A 134 -7.70 -16.46 6.01
N LYS A 135 -8.98 -16.10 6.10
CA LYS A 135 -9.86 -16.57 7.19
C LYS A 135 -10.09 -18.08 7.16
N GLU A 136 -10.14 -18.69 5.97
CA GLU A 136 -10.30 -20.13 5.80
C GLU A 136 -8.99 -20.88 6.13
N ILE A 137 -7.85 -20.32 5.71
CA ILE A 137 -6.52 -20.89 5.97
C ILE A 137 -6.15 -20.78 7.46
N TYR A 138 -6.53 -19.68 8.10
CA TYR A 138 -6.26 -19.41 9.53
C TYR A 138 -7.58 -19.15 10.29
N PRO A 139 -8.38 -20.19 10.59
CA PRO A 139 -9.71 -20.01 11.21
C PRO A 139 -9.71 -19.32 12.58
N SER A 140 -8.58 -19.42 13.31
CA SER A 140 -8.41 -18.78 14.62
C SER A 140 -7.98 -17.31 14.53
N ALA A 141 -7.58 -16.82 13.36
CA ALA A 141 -7.15 -15.44 13.18
C ALA A 141 -8.30 -14.45 13.41
N GLN A 142 -7.99 -13.35 14.05
CA GLN A 142 -8.95 -12.28 14.33
C GLN A 142 -9.17 -11.40 13.09
N ILE A 143 -9.92 -11.95 12.13
CA ILE A 143 -10.26 -11.29 10.87
C ILE A 143 -11.72 -10.87 10.91
N THR A 144 -11.98 -9.60 10.69
CA THR A 144 -13.31 -9.00 10.57
C THR A 144 -13.54 -8.48 9.17
N ARG A 145 -14.78 -8.57 8.69
CA ARG A 145 -15.21 -7.94 7.45
C ARG A 145 -15.47 -6.46 7.73
N VAL A 146 -14.88 -5.59 6.93
CA VAL A 146 -15.06 -4.14 7.06
C VAL A 146 -16.48 -3.75 6.63
N LYS A 147 -17.05 -2.72 7.23
CA LYS A 147 -18.34 -2.17 6.79
C LYS A 147 -18.21 -1.54 5.40
N GLY A 148 -19.33 -1.48 4.68
CA GLY A 148 -19.37 -0.99 3.31
C GLY A 148 -18.81 0.42 3.11
N TRP A 149 -18.10 0.63 2.02
CA TRP A 149 -17.55 1.90 1.59
C TRP A 149 -18.20 2.35 0.29
N ALA A 150 -18.57 3.63 0.19
CA ALA A 150 -19.07 4.30 -1.03
C ALA A 150 -20.23 3.58 -1.76
N GLY A 151 -20.98 2.72 -1.08
CA GLY A 151 -22.09 1.96 -1.67
C GLY A 151 -21.67 0.77 -2.53
N PHE A 152 -20.42 0.34 -2.46
CA PHE A 152 -19.98 -0.89 -3.11
C PHE A 152 -20.70 -2.12 -2.54
N PRO A 153 -21.01 -3.14 -3.38
CA PRO A 153 -21.70 -4.34 -2.95
C PRO A 153 -20.85 -5.21 -2.02
N GLU A 154 -21.51 -6.15 -1.36
CA GLU A 154 -20.88 -6.99 -0.32
C GLU A 154 -19.68 -7.81 -0.79
N GLU A 155 -19.66 -8.23 -2.04
CA GLU A 155 -18.54 -8.99 -2.63
C GLU A 155 -17.23 -8.19 -2.71
N ASN A 156 -17.32 -6.86 -2.68
CA ASN A 156 -16.15 -5.97 -2.72
C ASN A 156 -15.70 -5.49 -1.33
N LEU A 157 -16.29 -5.99 -0.26
CA LEU A 157 -15.91 -5.58 1.10
C LEU A 157 -14.60 -6.23 1.54
N CYS A 158 -13.72 -5.42 2.07
CA CYS A 158 -12.42 -5.81 2.56
C CYS A 158 -12.47 -6.60 3.87
N HIS A 159 -11.41 -7.34 4.15
CA HIS A 159 -11.19 -8.06 5.39
C HIS A 159 -9.99 -7.49 6.12
N PHE A 160 -10.14 -7.30 7.42
CA PHE A 160 -9.13 -6.69 8.28
C PHE A 160 -8.68 -7.68 9.35
N LEU A 161 -7.37 -7.96 9.37
CA LEU A 161 -6.69 -8.75 10.39
C LEU A 161 -6.25 -7.83 11.54
N ALA A 162 -6.67 -8.16 12.75
CA ALA A 162 -6.38 -7.33 13.92
C ALA A 162 -4.86 -7.25 14.20
N PRO A 163 -4.30 -6.06 14.46
CA PRO A 163 -2.87 -5.88 14.71
C PRO A 163 -2.34 -6.59 15.95
N MET A 164 -3.22 -6.99 16.88
CA MET A 164 -2.86 -7.78 18.06
C MET A 164 -2.75 -9.29 17.78
N ASP A 165 -3.11 -9.74 16.58
CA ASP A 165 -2.96 -11.13 16.17
C ASP A 165 -1.51 -11.44 15.76
N SER A 166 -1.00 -12.58 16.20
CA SER A 166 0.37 -13.02 15.84
C SER A 166 0.57 -13.19 14.33
N LEU A 167 -0.50 -13.52 13.59
CA LEU A 167 -0.47 -13.62 12.14
C LEU A 167 -0.22 -12.25 11.48
N TYR A 168 -0.72 -11.15 12.08
CA TYR A 168 -0.45 -9.80 11.58
C TYR A 168 1.05 -9.51 11.55
N HIS A 169 1.75 -9.74 12.64
CA HIS A 169 3.19 -9.49 12.72
C HIS A 169 4.01 -10.41 11.79
N ARG A 170 3.53 -11.63 11.58
CA ARG A 170 4.15 -12.54 10.63
C ARG A 170 4.01 -12.01 9.19
N ILE A 171 2.80 -11.65 8.76
CA ILE A 171 2.54 -11.11 7.42
C ILE A 171 3.28 -9.79 7.21
N GLN A 172 3.27 -8.89 8.21
CA GLN A 172 4.00 -7.62 8.15
C GLN A 172 5.50 -7.84 7.91
N ARG A 173 6.11 -8.79 8.62
CA ARG A 173 7.53 -9.13 8.42
C ARG A 173 7.79 -9.66 7.02
N GLU A 174 7.00 -10.63 6.58
CA GLU A 174 7.14 -11.22 5.24
C GLU A 174 6.97 -10.15 4.13
N PHE A 175 6.04 -9.21 4.32
CA PHE A 175 5.85 -8.09 3.40
C PHE A 175 7.07 -7.17 3.36
N LEU A 176 7.59 -6.75 4.51
CA LEU A 176 8.74 -5.85 4.59
C LEU A 176 10.02 -6.51 4.06
N GLU A 177 10.23 -7.80 4.32
CA GLU A 177 11.35 -8.57 3.78
C GLU A 177 11.30 -8.64 2.25
N GLU A 178 10.14 -9.00 1.68
CA GLU A 178 9.97 -9.08 0.23
C GLU A 178 10.05 -7.70 -0.43
N GLN A 179 9.45 -6.66 0.17
CA GLN A 179 9.55 -5.28 -0.31
C GLN A 179 11.01 -4.80 -0.32
N THR A 180 11.76 -5.09 0.74
CA THR A 180 13.18 -4.75 0.82
C THR A 180 13.99 -5.48 -0.24
N ARG A 181 13.67 -6.74 -0.50
CA ARG A 181 14.32 -7.53 -1.56
C ARG A 181 14.08 -6.96 -2.95
N LEU A 182 12.85 -6.49 -3.24
CA LEU A 182 12.47 -5.97 -4.56
C LEU A 182 12.92 -4.52 -4.79
N PHE A 183 12.78 -3.69 -3.78
CA PHE A 183 12.82 -2.22 -3.90
C PHE A 183 13.86 -1.55 -2.99
N GLY A 184 14.53 -2.31 -2.14
CA GLY A 184 15.37 -1.75 -1.09
C GLY A 184 14.55 -1.09 0.01
N THR A 185 15.21 -0.33 0.88
CA THR A 185 14.55 0.38 1.98
C THR A 185 15.27 1.67 2.34
N ASP A 186 14.50 2.68 2.72
CA ASP A 186 14.97 3.92 3.34
C ASP A 186 14.55 3.99 4.81
N HIS A 187 14.00 2.87 5.34
CA HIS A 187 13.48 2.70 6.70
C HIS A 187 12.36 3.70 7.07
N ILE A 188 11.58 4.13 6.08
CA ILE A 188 10.43 5.01 6.26
C ILE A 188 9.23 4.35 5.60
N TYR A 189 8.19 4.09 6.40
CA TYR A 189 7.02 3.34 5.97
C TYR A 189 5.74 4.09 6.30
N GLY A 190 4.79 4.09 5.37
CA GLY A 190 3.44 4.60 5.55
C GLY A 190 2.47 3.48 5.92
N VAL A 191 1.72 3.66 6.99
CA VAL A 191 0.64 2.76 7.42
C VAL A 191 -0.64 3.58 7.50
N ASP A 192 -1.70 3.11 6.85
CA ASP A 192 -3.04 3.67 6.95
C ASP A 192 -4.00 2.54 7.33
N LEU A 193 -4.44 2.50 8.58
CA LEU A 193 -5.22 1.38 9.12
C LEU A 193 -6.70 1.47 8.77
N PHE A 194 -7.29 2.68 8.77
CA PHE A 194 -8.73 2.88 8.68
C PHE A 194 -9.08 4.07 7.79
N ASN A 195 -8.46 4.17 6.61
CA ASN A 195 -8.75 5.26 5.69
C ASN A 195 -10.20 5.17 5.17
N GLU A 196 -11.02 6.14 5.54
CA GLU A 196 -12.45 6.23 5.17
C GLU A 196 -13.30 4.99 5.51
N VAL A 197 -12.83 4.14 6.42
CA VAL A 197 -13.57 2.98 6.93
C VAL A 197 -13.71 3.07 8.45
N GLU A 198 -14.76 2.44 9.00
CA GLU A 198 -14.94 2.42 10.44
C GLU A 198 -13.92 1.52 11.14
N ALA A 199 -13.25 2.06 12.16
CA ALA A 199 -12.45 1.26 13.07
C ALA A 199 -13.32 0.21 13.79
N PRO A 200 -12.76 -0.93 14.20
CA PRO A 200 -13.52 -1.95 14.96
C PRO A 200 -14.14 -1.42 16.25
N SER A 201 -13.55 -0.39 16.83
CA SER A 201 -14.04 0.32 18.00
C SER A 201 -13.58 1.77 17.99
N TRP A 202 -14.38 2.66 18.57
CA TRP A 202 -14.02 4.06 18.82
C TRP A 202 -13.57 4.30 20.29
N ASP A 203 -13.46 3.24 21.07
CA ASP A 203 -12.87 3.34 22.41
C ASP A 203 -11.39 3.73 22.33
N PRO A 204 -10.96 4.81 23.03
CA PRO A 204 -9.58 5.30 22.96
C PRO A 204 -8.52 4.28 23.36
N GLN A 205 -8.84 3.39 24.32
CA GLN A 205 -7.89 2.36 24.74
C GLN A 205 -7.71 1.31 23.64
N THR A 206 -8.79 0.85 23.04
CA THR A 206 -8.77 -0.09 21.91
C THR A 206 -8.00 0.47 20.71
N LEU A 207 -8.24 1.74 20.37
CA LEU A 207 -7.52 2.41 19.27
C LEU A 207 -6.02 2.54 19.56
N ALA A 208 -5.64 2.82 20.82
CA ALA A 208 -4.25 2.86 21.25
C ALA A 208 -3.57 1.48 21.18
N GLU A 209 -4.28 0.41 21.52
CA GLU A 209 -3.79 -0.97 21.43
C GLU A 209 -3.59 -1.36 19.95
N ILE A 210 -4.56 -1.08 19.08
CA ILE A 210 -4.47 -1.30 17.63
C ILE A 210 -3.26 -0.56 17.06
N SER A 211 -3.08 0.70 17.42
CA SER A 211 -1.95 1.52 16.91
C SER A 211 -0.60 0.98 17.38
N ARG A 212 -0.49 0.51 18.65
CA ARG A 212 0.73 -0.12 19.16
C ARG A 212 1.02 -1.47 18.52
N GLY A 213 -0.04 -2.25 18.23
CA GLY A 213 0.09 -3.54 17.57
C GLY A 213 0.52 -3.42 16.10
N ALA A 214 0.14 -2.33 15.41
CA ALA A 214 0.54 -2.09 14.04
C ALA A 214 1.99 -1.56 13.90
N TYR A 215 2.51 -0.89 14.94
CA TYR A 215 3.87 -0.36 15.01
C TYR A 215 4.89 -1.43 15.36
#